data_b7aa9cc130a44d45536298c89f4c92d9
#
_entry.id   b7aa9cc130a44d45536298c89f4c92d9
#
_cell.length_a   1.000
_cell.length_b   1.000
_cell.length_c   1.000
_cell.angle_alpha   90.00
_cell.angle_beta   90.00
_cell.angle_gamma   90.00
#
_symmetry.space_group_name_H-M   'P 1'
#
loop_
_entity.id
_entity.type
_entity.pdbx_description
1 polymer ?
#
loop_
_entity_poly.entity_id
_entity_poly.type
_entity_poly.pdbx_seq_one_letter_code
_entity_poly.pdbx_strand_id
1 'polypeptide(L)'
;MDGNGSLEWFFSQWFGTVQTLDYSFGDSTTRTLPNGFYETEVSVNKIGLAQMPLVVSLITKDGKQFRSLVPGIKQQETVVFQTAGFPDKVTLDPEERLLETSKINNHSYNFFRVRFGFDWEKQREHLVLLVPGFGNNALDGNSVGVGIRYRFDDYRIYAIPGYGSKNKRGLYIFNLDREHLGLHGLEAGVSASEYGGVRSQGIRATYEPSNNPGELEYKFHTSFSREVLFSARNNPDNSDVIETGESNTFLLEHTGAFSPIDSYQINWNIWNEQPSLEIGSDFSYVRWQAKLGQILRVGHRKWFEFDIIHASTSGESPLQKKFQLGSPAILRGYPQQTDLSDDNLLASRLNFKFPLITKPLWGMMSAFKIQGTVFYDQGKIWSKNISYEKAKHLENAGMGIEWTLDTASLFQVPLKIEVAFPLNDPDYKKPQFIFLGVLTGS
;
A
#
# COMPACT_ATOMS: atom_id res chain seq x y z
N MET A 1 43.46 -0.47 -5.28
CA MET A 1 43.81 0.70 -4.43
C MET A 1 45.17 1.12 -4.87
N ASP A 2 45.24 2.27 -5.48
CA ASP A 2 46.50 2.86 -5.84
C ASP A 2 47.26 3.15 -4.56
N GLY A 3 48.51 2.72 -4.41
CA GLY A 3 49.26 2.79 -3.17
C GLY A 3 49.52 4.21 -2.61
N ASN A 4 48.81 5.22 -3.11
CA ASN A 4 48.98 6.63 -2.77
C ASN A 4 47.94 7.16 -1.76
N GLY A 5 47.01 6.36 -1.26
CA GLY A 5 46.02 6.79 -0.25
C GLY A 5 44.99 7.82 -0.75
N SER A 6 44.90 8.10 -2.05
CA SER A 6 43.93 9.04 -2.60
C SER A 6 42.52 8.49 -2.47
N LEU A 7 41.60 9.31 -1.97
CA LEU A 7 40.15 9.05 -1.89
C LEU A 7 39.39 9.54 -3.12
N GLU A 8 40.06 9.93 -4.18
CA GLU A 8 39.44 10.48 -5.39
C GLU A 8 38.47 9.50 -6.06
N TRP A 9 38.81 8.19 -6.08
CA TRP A 9 37.96 7.12 -6.57
C TRP A 9 36.63 7.04 -5.77
N PHE A 10 36.71 7.27 -4.45
CA PHE A 10 35.53 7.27 -3.59
C PHE A 10 34.63 8.49 -3.88
N PHE A 11 35.22 9.68 -3.89
CA PHE A 11 34.45 10.91 -4.13
C PHE A 11 33.88 10.98 -5.54
N SER A 12 34.61 10.57 -6.55
CA SER A 12 34.11 10.53 -7.93
C SER A 12 32.93 9.61 -8.10
N GLN A 13 32.92 8.47 -7.40
CA GLN A 13 31.85 7.49 -7.44
C GLN A 13 30.60 7.97 -6.67
N TRP A 14 30.77 8.48 -5.46
CA TRP A 14 29.65 8.83 -4.60
C TRP A 14 29.05 10.22 -4.82
N PHE A 15 29.80 11.15 -5.37
CA PHE A 15 29.33 12.50 -5.66
C PHE A 15 29.21 12.80 -7.15
N GLY A 16 29.91 12.07 -7.98
CA GLY A 16 29.94 12.29 -9.42
C GLY A 16 29.00 11.40 -10.23
N THR A 17 28.40 10.36 -9.62
CA THR A 17 27.55 9.39 -10.32
C THR A 17 26.36 8.97 -9.46
N VAL A 18 25.39 8.29 -10.08
CA VAL A 18 24.24 7.63 -9.44
C VAL A 18 24.42 6.10 -9.37
N GLN A 19 25.63 5.62 -9.27
CA GLN A 19 25.93 4.20 -9.22
C GLN A 19 25.46 3.60 -7.89
N THR A 20 24.84 2.43 -7.97
CA THR A 20 24.43 1.66 -6.80
C THR A 20 25.53 0.71 -6.36
N LEU A 21 25.65 0.52 -5.05
CA LEU A 21 26.51 -0.49 -4.45
C LEU A 21 25.66 -1.70 -4.06
N ASP A 22 26.07 -2.89 -4.48
CA ASP A 22 25.43 -4.14 -4.09
C ASP A 22 26.36 -5.33 -4.32
N TYR A 23 26.50 -6.19 -3.33
CA TYR A 23 27.22 -7.46 -3.40
C TYR A 23 26.28 -8.59 -3.06
N SER A 24 26.57 -9.78 -3.55
CA SER A 24 25.81 -10.98 -3.18
C SER A 24 26.75 -12.13 -2.83
N PHE A 25 26.33 -12.95 -1.89
CA PHE A 25 26.91 -14.26 -1.70
C PHE A 25 26.66 -15.09 -2.97
N GLY A 26 27.71 -15.62 -3.56
CA GLY A 26 27.60 -16.50 -4.74
C GLY A 26 27.36 -17.94 -4.31
N ASP A 27 28.43 -18.63 -4.00
CA ASP A 27 28.42 -19.97 -3.44
C ASP A 27 29.60 -20.20 -2.50
N SER A 28 29.65 -21.37 -1.86
CA SER A 28 30.80 -21.77 -1.08
C SER A 28 31.08 -23.27 -1.25
N THR A 29 32.36 -23.59 -1.44
CA THR A 29 32.81 -24.95 -1.55
C THR A 29 33.78 -25.27 -0.41
N THR A 30 33.59 -26.38 0.28
CA THR A 30 34.43 -26.78 1.39
C THR A 30 35.08 -28.13 1.09
N ARG A 31 36.40 -28.23 1.29
CA ARG A 31 37.16 -29.48 1.20
C ARG A 31 37.95 -29.71 2.47
N THR A 32 38.13 -31.00 2.84
CA THR A 32 38.98 -31.38 3.96
C THR A 32 40.41 -31.50 3.50
N LEU A 33 41.32 -30.85 4.21
CA LEU A 33 42.75 -30.92 3.95
C LEU A 33 43.39 -32.15 4.65
N PRO A 34 44.56 -32.60 4.20
CA PRO A 34 45.26 -33.77 4.79
C PRO A 34 45.60 -33.59 6.28
N ASN A 35 45.71 -32.37 6.75
CA ASN A 35 46.01 -32.03 8.15
C ASN A 35 44.75 -31.97 9.05
N GLY A 36 43.57 -32.36 8.51
CA GLY A 36 42.30 -32.35 9.24
C GLY A 36 41.61 -30.97 9.30
N PHE A 37 42.18 -29.94 8.69
CA PHE A 37 41.52 -28.64 8.55
C PHE A 37 40.55 -28.61 7.38
N TYR A 38 39.64 -27.67 7.41
CA TYR A 38 38.70 -27.36 6.31
C TYR A 38 39.17 -26.17 5.56
N GLU A 39 39.22 -26.26 4.25
CA GLU A 39 39.43 -25.12 3.36
C GLU A 39 38.10 -24.82 2.69
N THR A 40 37.63 -23.56 2.89
CA THR A 40 36.36 -23.07 2.34
C THR A 40 36.64 -21.92 1.39
N GLU A 41 36.27 -22.14 0.15
CA GLU A 41 36.30 -21.12 -0.90
C GLU A 41 34.92 -20.48 -0.98
N VAL A 42 34.86 -19.15 -0.86
CA VAL A 42 33.63 -18.34 -0.87
C VAL A 42 33.65 -17.40 -2.04
N SER A 43 32.63 -17.47 -2.88
CA SER A 43 32.44 -16.58 -4.03
C SER A 43 31.61 -15.37 -3.63
N VAL A 44 32.07 -14.18 -4.00
CA VAL A 44 31.40 -12.88 -3.83
C VAL A 44 31.14 -12.28 -5.19
N ASN A 45 29.89 -12.00 -5.52
CA ASN A 45 29.50 -11.37 -6.77
C ASN A 45 29.21 -9.89 -6.53
N LYS A 46 29.67 -9.02 -7.43
CA LYS A 46 29.33 -7.60 -7.46
C LYS A 46 28.12 -7.38 -8.39
N ILE A 47 27.00 -6.96 -7.82
CA ILE A 47 25.74 -6.69 -8.54
C ILE A 47 25.70 -5.23 -8.98
N GLY A 48 26.00 -4.30 -8.07
CA GLY A 48 26.04 -2.87 -8.36
C GLY A 48 27.28 -2.44 -9.15
N LEU A 49 27.24 -1.23 -9.70
CA LEU A 49 28.37 -0.66 -10.45
C LEU A 49 29.41 -0.02 -9.53
N ALA A 50 28.98 0.51 -8.39
CA ALA A 50 29.86 1.07 -7.37
C ALA A 50 30.74 -0.01 -6.73
N GLN A 51 31.87 0.38 -6.19
CA GLN A 51 32.83 -0.54 -5.60
C GLN A 51 33.28 -0.03 -4.22
N MET A 52 33.31 -0.95 -3.26
CA MET A 52 33.81 -0.69 -1.90
C MET A 52 34.46 -1.96 -1.36
N PRO A 53 35.54 -1.82 -0.56
CA PRO A 53 36.04 -2.97 0.18
C PRO A 53 34.99 -3.49 1.14
N LEU A 54 34.79 -4.82 1.16
CA LEU A 54 33.86 -5.46 2.08
C LEU A 54 34.50 -6.55 2.91
N VAL A 55 33.98 -6.76 4.09
CA VAL A 55 34.39 -7.84 4.99
C VAL A 55 33.54 -9.07 4.71
N VAL A 56 34.18 -10.19 4.47
CA VAL A 56 33.53 -11.52 4.43
C VAL A 56 33.79 -12.22 5.76
N SER A 57 32.73 -12.68 6.41
CA SER A 57 32.80 -13.41 7.68
C SER A 57 32.33 -14.85 7.49
N LEU A 58 33.13 -15.78 7.97
CA LEU A 58 32.78 -17.21 8.06
C LEU A 58 32.68 -17.59 9.54
N ILE A 59 31.58 -18.25 9.91
CA ILE A 59 31.36 -18.82 11.25
C ILE A 59 31.37 -20.33 11.14
N THR A 60 32.11 -20.97 11.98
CA THR A 60 32.18 -22.46 12.08
C THR A 60 31.12 -22.99 13.05
N LYS A 61 30.80 -24.29 12.97
CA LYS A 61 29.81 -24.96 13.84
C LYS A 61 30.13 -24.86 15.34
N ASP A 62 31.41 -24.71 15.69
CA ASP A 62 31.86 -24.46 17.07
C ASP A 62 31.80 -22.98 17.46
N GLY A 63 31.21 -22.11 16.61
CA GLY A 63 30.95 -20.70 16.88
C GLY A 63 32.16 -19.77 16.68
N LYS A 64 33.30 -20.25 16.18
CA LYS A 64 34.43 -19.38 15.87
C LYS A 64 34.21 -18.59 14.61
N GLN A 65 34.58 -17.32 14.64
CA GLN A 65 34.45 -16.40 13.54
C GLN A 65 35.80 -16.09 12.87
N PHE A 66 35.83 -16.19 11.56
CA PHE A 66 36.97 -15.82 10.72
C PHE A 66 36.53 -14.70 9.78
N ARG A 67 37.44 -13.77 9.49
CA ARG A 67 37.15 -12.59 8.66
C ARG A 67 38.22 -12.40 7.61
N SER A 68 37.82 -11.98 6.42
CA SER A 68 38.72 -11.58 5.36
C SER A 68 38.17 -10.34 4.66
N LEU A 69 39.06 -9.49 4.17
CA LEU A 69 38.72 -8.29 3.41
C LEU A 69 38.82 -8.58 1.94
N VAL A 70 37.76 -8.22 1.21
CA VAL A 70 37.68 -8.28 -0.25
C VAL A 70 37.72 -6.88 -0.81
N PRO A 71 38.53 -6.56 -1.84
CA PRO A 71 38.61 -5.23 -2.44
C PRO A 71 37.29 -4.74 -3.05
N GLY A 72 36.44 -5.64 -3.54
CA GLY A 72 35.15 -5.31 -4.13
C GLY A 72 35.23 -4.69 -5.53
N ILE A 73 36.29 -4.94 -6.25
CA ILE A 73 36.58 -4.31 -7.56
C ILE A 73 36.10 -5.19 -8.71
N LYS A 74 36.35 -6.49 -8.65
CA LYS A 74 36.01 -7.43 -9.73
C LYS A 74 34.53 -7.80 -9.70
N GLN A 75 34.01 -8.19 -10.86
CA GLN A 75 32.63 -8.69 -10.97
C GLN A 75 32.36 -9.92 -10.09
N GLN A 76 33.39 -10.76 -9.93
CA GLN A 76 33.40 -11.90 -9.01
C GLN A 76 34.75 -11.97 -8.33
N GLU A 77 34.76 -12.13 -7.02
CA GLU A 77 35.95 -12.31 -6.20
C GLU A 77 35.79 -13.55 -5.33
N THR A 78 36.90 -14.19 -5.03
CA THR A 78 36.93 -15.42 -4.23
C THR A 78 37.78 -15.22 -3.00
N VAL A 79 37.28 -15.69 -1.85
CA VAL A 79 37.98 -15.69 -0.56
C VAL A 79 38.16 -17.09 -0.08
N VAL A 80 39.35 -17.41 0.40
CA VAL A 80 39.66 -18.74 0.95
C VAL A 80 39.85 -18.63 2.46
N PHE A 81 39.13 -19.47 3.21
CA PHE A 81 39.29 -19.62 4.65
C PHE A 81 39.84 -21.02 4.96
N GLN A 82 40.79 -21.09 5.88
CA GLN A 82 41.25 -22.35 6.46
C GLN A 82 40.87 -22.40 7.93
N THR A 83 40.08 -23.40 8.33
CA THR A 83 39.49 -23.49 9.67
C THR A 83 39.62 -24.87 10.22
N ALA A 84 39.77 -24.97 11.56
CA ALA A 84 39.79 -26.26 12.25
C ALA A 84 38.36 -26.83 12.42
N GLY A 85 37.36 -25.95 12.57
CA GLY A 85 35.93 -26.30 12.66
C GLY A 85 35.26 -26.32 11.29
N PHE A 86 34.26 -27.16 11.13
CA PHE A 86 33.46 -27.20 9.89
C PHE A 86 32.70 -25.85 9.69
N PRO A 87 32.74 -25.26 8.49
CA PRO A 87 32.02 -24.02 8.20
C PRO A 87 30.51 -24.18 8.34
N ASP A 88 29.84 -23.19 8.88
CA ASP A 88 28.39 -23.17 9.09
C ASP A 88 27.71 -22.02 8.33
N LYS A 89 28.21 -20.80 8.51
CA LYS A 89 27.58 -19.61 7.95
C LYS A 89 28.59 -18.66 7.34
N VAL A 90 28.22 -18.08 6.20
CA VAL A 90 28.98 -17.01 5.57
C VAL A 90 28.08 -15.76 5.51
N THR A 91 28.66 -14.60 5.81
CA THR A 91 28.00 -13.30 5.77
C THR A 91 28.93 -12.27 5.15
N LEU A 92 28.43 -11.55 4.16
CA LEU A 92 29.07 -10.37 3.61
C LEU A 92 28.67 -9.15 4.46
N ASP A 93 29.59 -8.22 4.64
CA ASP A 93 29.42 -7.00 5.46
C ASP A 93 28.69 -7.24 6.80
N PRO A 94 29.22 -8.09 7.72
CA PRO A 94 28.55 -8.51 8.93
C PRO A 94 28.24 -7.36 9.90
N GLU A 95 28.89 -6.20 9.74
CA GLU A 95 28.72 -4.99 10.56
C GLU A 95 27.83 -3.93 9.91
N GLU A 96 27.29 -4.22 8.72
CA GLU A 96 26.39 -3.33 7.95
C GLU A 96 26.97 -1.93 7.66
N ARG A 97 28.23 -1.87 7.35
CA ARG A 97 28.92 -0.60 7.06
C ARG A 97 28.69 -0.07 5.65
N LEU A 98 28.30 -0.95 4.74
CA LEU A 98 28.08 -0.62 3.34
C LEU A 98 26.64 -0.18 3.07
N LEU A 99 26.47 0.81 2.22
CA LEU A 99 25.17 1.28 1.74
C LEU A 99 24.74 0.49 0.51
N GLU A 100 24.44 -0.79 0.70
CA GLU A 100 24.00 -1.68 -0.36
C GLU A 100 22.49 -1.53 -0.63
N THR A 101 22.08 -1.74 -1.88
CA THR A 101 20.68 -1.72 -2.28
C THR A 101 19.90 -2.92 -1.77
N SER A 102 20.55 -4.10 -1.62
CA SER A 102 20.01 -5.28 -0.97
C SER A 102 21.03 -5.82 0.03
N LYS A 103 20.57 -6.31 1.17
CA LYS A 103 21.41 -7.01 2.16
C LYS A 103 20.93 -8.43 2.43
N ILE A 104 19.80 -8.82 1.81
CA ILE A 104 19.25 -10.16 1.91
C ILE A 104 20.15 -11.17 1.22
N ASN A 105 20.77 -10.78 0.11
CA ASN A 105 21.67 -11.58 -0.69
C ASN A 105 23.10 -11.72 -0.12
N ASN A 106 23.38 -11.12 1.05
CA ASN A 106 24.68 -11.15 1.72
C ASN A 106 24.95 -12.40 2.56
N HIS A 107 24.02 -13.34 2.60
CA HIS A 107 24.08 -14.48 3.49
C HIS A 107 24.05 -15.82 2.74
N SER A 108 24.80 -16.79 3.22
CA SER A 108 24.72 -18.19 2.77
C SER A 108 23.48 -18.94 3.32
N TYR A 109 22.63 -18.26 4.05
CA TYR A 109 21.45 -18.81 4.71
C TYR A 109 20.32 -17.79 4.73
N ASN A 110 19.07 -18.28 4.70
CA ASN A 110 17.89 -17.43 4.77
C ASN A 110 17.43 -17.27 6.20
N PHE A 111 17.27 -16.03 6.64
CA PHE A 111 16.63 -15.70 7.91
C PHE A 111 15.17 -15.34 7.68
N PHE A 112 14.27 -16.20 8.17
CA PHE A 112 12.85 -15.88 8.25
C PHE A 112 12.51 -15.41 9.65
N ARG A 113 11.92 -14.25 9.75
CA ARG A 113 11.44 -13.67 11.00
C ARG A 113 9.97 -13.36 10.90
N VAL A 114 9.18 -13.90 11.82
CA VAL A 114 7.75 -13.62 11.92
C VAL A 114 7.54 -12.64 13.05
N ARG A 115 6.85 -11.55 12.80
CA ARG A 115 6.49 -10.56 13.81
C ARG A 115 5.01 -10.23 13.78
N PHE A 116 4.44 -9.93 14.93
CA PHE A 116 3.10 -9.42 15.07
C PHE A 116 3.13 -7.89 15.18
N GLY A 117 2.21 -7.22 14.47
CA GLY A 117 2.10 -5.79 14.47
C GLY A 117 2.99 -5.11 13.41
N PHE A 118 3.50 -3.96 13.75
CA PHE A 118 4.29 -3.13 12.85
C PHE A 118 5.76 -3.22 13.24
N ASP A 119 6.61 -3.59 12.31
CA ASP A 119 8.06 -3.59 12.49
C ASP A 119 8.72 -2.99 11.23
N TRP A 120 9.92 -2.44 11.41
CA TRP A 120 10.72 -1.97 10.29
C TRP A 120 11.21 -3.14 9.47
N GLU A 121 11.05 -3.04 8.17
CA GLU A 121 11.72 -3.92 7.23
C GLU A 121 13.22 -3.69 7.34
N LYS A 122 13.91 -4.61 7.98
CA LYS A 122 15.36 -4.65 7.92
C LYS A 122 15.74 -5.31 6.61
N GLN A 123 16.59 -4.65 5.84
CA GLN A 123 17.08 -5.15 4.55
C GLN A 123 17.82 -6.49 4.61
N ARG A 124 18.00 -7.05 5.78
CA ARG A 124 18.76 -8.28 6.07
C ARG A 124 17.92 -9.52 6.26
N GLU A 125 16.65 -9.39 6.56
CA GLU A 125 15.84 -10.50 7.04
C GLU A 125 14.61 -10.66 6.14
N HIS A 126 14.26 -11.88 5.83
CA HIS A 126 12.95 -12.19 5.28
C HIS A 126 11.90 -11.97 6.36
N LEU A 127 11.37 -10.76 6.44
CA LEU A 127 10.41 -10.39 7.46
C LEU A 127 8.98 -10.68 6.99
N VAL A 128 8.31 -11.54 7.75
CA VAL A 128 6.87 -11.79 7.60
C VAL A 128 6.14 -11.01 8.71
N LEU A 129 5.37 -10.01 8.33
CA LEU A 129 4.55 -9.24 9.26
C LEU A 129 3.13 -9.79 9.32
N LEU A 130 2.64 -10.05 10.53
CA LEU A 130 1.26 -10.44 10.79
C LEU A 130 0.51 -9.27 11.42
N VAL A 131 -0.54 -8.80 10.74
CA VAL A 131 -1.34 -7.65 11.17
C VAL A 131 -2.80 -8.07 11.32
N PRO A 132 -3.47 -7.79 12.44
CA PRO A 132 -4.89 -8.08 12.54
C PRO A 132 -5.69 -7.24 11.54
N GLY A 133 -6.65 -7.86 10.86
CA GLY A 133 -7.55 -7.23 9.91
C GLY A 133 -8.99 -7.31 10.40
N PHE A 134 -9.71 -6.20 10.29
CA PHE A 134 -11.13 -6.11 10.61
C PHE A 134 -11.84 -5.43 9.46
N GLY A 135 -13.04 -5.87 9.17
CA GLY A 135 -13.88 -5.28 8.13
C GLY A 135 -15.37 -5.44 8.44
N ASN A 136 -16.17 -4.67 7.74
CA ASN A 136 -17.61 -4.79 7.75
C ASN A 136 -18.15 -4.47 6.38
N ASN A 137 -19.06 -5.29 5.88
CA ASN A 137 -19.87 -4.99 4.72
C ASN A 137 -21.26 -5.66 4.84
N ALA A 138 -22.17 -5.24 4.00
CA ALA A 138 -23.56 -5.70 4.06
C ALA A 138 -23.73 -7.22 3.86
N LEU A 139 -22.86 -7.86 3.11
CA LEU A 139 -22.94 -9.27 2.75
C LEU A 139 -22.23 -10.19 3.75
N ASP A 140 -20.98 -9.88 4.08
CA ASP A 140 -20.17 -10.70 4.97
C ASP A 140 -20.40 -10.40 6.44
N GLY A 141 -21.02 -9.25 6.75
CA GLY A 141 -21.16 -8.71 8.10
C GLY A 141 -19.81 -8.25 8.65
N ASN A 142 -19.60 -8.46 9.94
CA ASN A 142 -18.28 -8.24 10.54
C ASN A 142 -17.33 -9.33 10.09
N SER A 143 -16.18 -8.93 9.60
CA SER A 143 -15.12 -9.85 9.19
C SER A 143 -13.87 -9.63 10.02
N VAL A 144 -13.17 -10.73 10.29
CA VAL A 144 -11.87 -10.73 10.96
C VAL A 144 -10.87 -11.52 10.12
N GLY A 145 -9.64 -11.09 10.14
CA GLY A 145 -8.58 -11.75 9.38
C GLY A 145 -7.20 -11.44 9.93
N VAL A 146 -6.20 -12.02 9.30
CA VAL A 146 -4.78 -11.75 9.58
C VAL A 146 -4.13 -11.30 8.30
N GLY A 147 -3.70 -10.06 8.24
CA GLY A 147 -2.85 -9.54 7.16
C GLY A 147 -1.46 -10.12 7.27
N ILE A 148 -0.99 -10.73 6.20
CA ILE A 148 0.36 -11.26 6.05
C ILE A 148 1.06 -10.37 5.04
N ARG A 149 2.10 -9.69 5.45
CA ARG A 149 2.96 -8.90 4.57
C ARG A 149 4.33 -9.53 4.52
N TYR A 150 4.85 -9.70 3.33
CA TYR A 150 6.20 -10.18 3.09
C TYR A 150 6.80 -9.45 1.92
N ARG A 151 8.02 -8.93 2.10
CA ARG A 151 8.81 -8.29 1.06
C ARG A 151 10.13 -9.04 0.87
N PHE A 152 10.50 -9.22 -0.36
CA PHE A 152 11.69 -9.94 -0.75
C PHE A 152 12.21 -9.34 -2.07
N ASP A 153 13.38 -8.72 -2.05
CA ASP A 153 13.93 -7.95 -3.17
C ASP A 153 12.86 -7.00 -3.76
N ASP A 154 12.58 -7.13 -5.05
CA ASP A 154 11.57 -6.35 -5.76
C ASP A 154 10.15 -6.93 -5.62
N TYR A 155 9.95 -8.00 -4.84
CA TYR A 155 8.63 -8.62 -4.69
C TYR A 155 7.97 -8.23 -3.40
N ARG A 156 6.67 -7.92 -3.48
CA ARG A 156 5.79 -7.72 -2.33
C ARG A 156 4.65 -8.71 -2.36
N ILE A 157 4.47 -9.41 -1.27
CA ILE A 157 3.33 -10.31 -1.06
C ILE A 157 2.46 -9.72 0.04
N TYR A 158 1.18 -9.61 -0.24
CA TYR A 158 0.17 -9.23 0.73
C TYR A 158 -0.98 -10.22 0.67
N ALA A 159 -1.29 -10.84 1.80
CA ALA A 159 -2.39 -11.78 1.91
C ALA A 159 -3.20 -11.50 3.17
N ILE A 160 -4.52 -11.55 3.07
CA ILE A 160 -5.44 -11.49 4.22
C ILE A 160 -6.39 -12.68 4.12
N PRO A 161 -6.08 -13.82 4.72
CA PRO A 161 -7.10 -14.80 5.04
C PRO A 161 -8.01 -14.25 6.15
N GLY A 162 -9.30 -14.44 6.01
CA GLY A 162 -10.29 -13.92 6.94
C GLY A 162 -11.55 -14.76 7.00
N TYR A 163 -12.49 -14.33 7.83
CA TYR A 163 -13.79 -14.98 8.02
C TYR A 163 -14.89 -13.94 8.23
N GLY A 164 -15.98 -14.08 7.49
CA GLY A 164 -17.17 -13.23 7.58
C GLY A 164 -18.24 -13.84 8.51
N SER A 165 -18.73 -13.04 9.44
CA SER A 165 -19.66 -13.50 10.49
C SER A 165 -21.06 -13.81 9.96
N LYS A 166 -21.56 -13.04 8.98
CA LYS A 166 -22.92 -13.15 8.44
C LYS A 166 -23.02 -14.32 7.48
N ASN A 167 -22.10 -14.44 6.55
CA ASN A 167 -22.08 -15.50 5.54
C ASN A 167 -21.44 -16.79 6.02
N LYS A 168 -20.76 -16.79 7.17
CA LYS A 168 -19.99 -17.92 7.71
C LYS A 168 -19.04 -18.51 6.66
N ARG A 169 -18.34 -17.66 5.93
CA ARG A 169 -17.44 -18.01 4.82
C ARG A 169 -16.03 -17.54 5.09
N GLY A 170 -15.07 -18.31 4.54
CA GLY A 170 -13.70 -17.85 4.40
C GLY A 170 -13.66 -16.71 3.38
N LEU A 171 -12.91 -15.67 3.73
CA LEU A 171 -12.62 -14.51 2.88
C LEU A 171 -11.12 -14.48 2.63
N TYR A 172 -10.71 -13.93 1.51
CA TYR A 172 -9.29 -13.72 1.27
C TYR A 172 -9.04 -12.52 0.37
N ILE A 173 -7.89 -11.90 0.57
CA ILE A 173 -7.27 -10.95 -0.36
C ILE A 173 -5.84 -11.43 -0.54
N PHE A 174 -5.38 -11.51 -1.77
CA PHE A 174 -4.01 -11.88 -2.12
C PHE A 174 -3.49 -10.96 -3.21
N ASN A 175 -2.30 -10.43 -3.01
CA ASN A 175 -1.57 -9.63 -3.98
C ASN A 175 -0.11 -10.09 -4.01
N LEU A 176 0.41 -10.25 -5.20
CA LEU A 176 1.83 -10.45 -5.47
C LEU A 176 2.24 -9.39 -6.49
N ASP A 177 3.12 -8.50 -6.09
CA ASP A 177 3.64 -7.42 -6.91
C ASP A 177 5.14 -7.56 -7.11
N ARG A 178 5.62 -7.14 -8.26
CA ARG A 178 7.01 -6.93 -8.55
C ARG A 178 7.25 -5.46 -8.88
N GLU A 179 8.14 -4.84 -8.12
CA GLU A 179 8.65 -3.48 -8.34
C GLU A 179 9.73 -3.49 -9.44
N HIS A 180 10.00 -2.34 -10.04
CA HIS A 180 11.13 -2.10 -10.97
C HIS A 180 11.19 -3.07 -12.17
N LEU A 181 10.10 -3.23 -12.91
CA LEU A 181 10.05 -4.03 -14.14
C LEU A 181 10.77 -3.38 -15.33
N GLY A 182 12.09 -3.22 -15.22
CA GLY A 182 12.92 -2.67 -16.28
C GLY A 182 12.78 -1.16 -16.53
N LEU A 183 11.71 -0.53 -16.02
CA LEU A 183 11.47 0.90 -16.04
C LEU A 183 11.30 1.37 -14.59
N HIS A 184 12.05 2.41 -14.23
CA HIS A 184 11.92 2.98 -12.88
C HIS A 184 10.50 3.46 -12.63
N GLY A 185 9.92 3.07 -11.49
CA GLY A 185 8.53 3.38 -11.12
C GLY A 185 7.47 2.48 -11.77
N LEU A 186 7.84 1.48 -12.57
CA LEU A 186 6.90 0.51 -13.10
C LEU A 186 6.80 -0.72 -12.17
N GLU A 187 5.61 -0.97 -11.69
CA GLU A 187 5.24 -2.16 -10.93
C GLU A 187 4.22 -2.98 -11.70
N ALA A 188 4.27 -4.30 -11.58
CA ALA A 188 3.19 -5.15 -12.04
C ALA A 188 2.94 -6.29 -11.04
N GLY A 189 1.71 -6.80 -11.05
CA GLY A 189 1.34 -7.83 -10.11
C GLY A 189 0.10 -8.59 -10.51
N VAL A 190 -0.18 -9.60 -9.70
CA VAL A 190 -1.39 -10.39 -9.76
C VAL A 190 -2.18 -10.22 -8.48
N SER A 191 -3.49 -10.31 -8.57
CA SER A 191 -4.40 -10.22 -7.44
C SER A 191 -5.46 -11.30 -7.47
N ALA A 192 -5.87 -11.74 -6.30
CA ALA A 192 -7.04 -12.60 -6.13
C ALA A 192 -7.74 -12.23 -4.83
N SER A 193 -9.07 -12.16 -4.86
CA SER A 193 -9.84 -11.84 -3.67
C SER A 193 -11.23 -12.49 -3.69
N GLU A 194 -11.76 -12.73 -2.50
CA GLU A 194 -13.16 -13.03 -2.30
C GLU A 194 -13.64 -12.23 -1.07
N TYR A 195 -14.41 -11.17 -1.34
CA TYR A 195 -14.91 -10.25 -0.33
C TYR A 195 -16.14 -9.50 -0.85
N GLY A 196 -17.11 -9.25 0.01
CA GLY A 196 -18.29 -8.45 -0.34
C GLY A 196 -19.16 -9.05 -1.45
N GLY A 197 -19.22 -10.38 -1.59
CA GLY A 197 -20.01 -11.03 -2.63
C GLY A 197 -19.35 -11.03 -4.02
N VAL A 198 -18.09 -10.65 -4.10
CA VAL A 198 -17.31 -10.65 -5.35
C VAL A 198 -16.08 -11.52 -5.17
N ARG A 199 -15.88 -12.45 -6.10
CA ARG A 199 -14.61 -13.14 -6.29
C ARG A 199 -13.92 -12.52 -7.48
N SER A 200 -12.72 -12.02 -7.30
CA SER A 200 -11.94 -11.36 -8.35
C SER A 200 -10.57 -12.03 -8.50
N GLN A 201 -10.12 -12.15 -9.73
CA GLN A 201 -8.76 -12.54 -10.08
C GLN A 201 -8.29 -11.66 -11.22
N GLY A 202 -7.08 -11.13 -11.12
CA GLY A 202 -6.62 -10.20 -12.13
C GLY A 202 -5.11 -9.97 -12.14
N ILE A 203 -4.72 -9.26 -13.16
CA ILE A 203 -3.38 -8.69 -13.33
C ILE A 203 -3.48 -7.18 -13.23
N ARG A 204 -2.42 -6.55 -12.76
CA ARG A 204 -2.35 -5.09 -12.65
C ARG A 204 -0.96 -4.58 -12.99
N ALA A 205 -0.90 -3.36 -13.47
CA ALA A 205 0.31 -2.60 -13.62
C ALA A 205 0.12 -1.18 -13.08
N THR A 206 1.16 -0.65 -12.47
CA THR A 206 1.18 0.69 -11.93
C THR A 206 2.46 1.38 -12.37
N TYR A 207 2.35 2.58 -12.88
CA TYR A 207 3.48 3.40 -13.23
C TYR A 207 3.46 4.68 -12.40
N GLU A 208 4.48 4.85 -11.58
CA GLU A 208 4.71 6.02 -10.73
C GLU A 208 6.14 6.52 -10.99
N PRO A 209 6.32 7.51 -11.88
CA PRO A 209 7.64 8.05 -12.14
C PRO A 209 8.19 8.73 -10.88
N SER A 210 9.51 8.69 -10.73
CA SER A 210 10.19 9.40 -9.65
C SER A 210 9.91 10.90 -9.76
N ASN A 211 9.25 11.46 -8.74
CA ASN A 211 8.90 12.87 -8.70
C ASN A 211 9.82 13.57 -7.69
N ASN A 212 10.34 14.74 -8.06
CA ASN A 212 11.04 15.60 -7.11
C ASN A 212 10.02 16.33 -6.22
N PRO A 213 10.35 16.59 -4.94
CA PRO A 213 9.49 17.37 -4.07
C PRO A 213 9.15 18.73 -4.69
N GLY A 214 7.85 19.05 -4.79
CA GLY A 214 7.35 20.29 -5.39
C GLY A 214 7.03 20.21 -6.88
N GLU A 215 7.29 19.10 -7.54
CA GLU A 215 6.87 18.83 -8.91
C GLU A 215 5.48 18.18 -8.97
N LEU A 216 5.02 17.98 -10.19
CA LEU A 216 3.78 17.27 -10.48
C LEU A 216 3.93 15.78 -10.14
N GLU A 217 3.22 15.32 -9.12
CA GLU A 217 3.13 13.91 -8.79
C GLU A 217 1.98 13.27 -9.57
N TYR A 218 2.23 12.13 -10.20
CA TYR A 218 1.18 11.38 -10.88
C TYR A 218 1.45 9.89 -10.90
N LYS A 219 0.35 9.14 -10.98
CA LYS A 219 0.37 7.68 -10.97
C LYS A 219 -0.68 7.15 -11.94
N PHE A 220 -0.29 6.24 -12.80
CA PHE A 220 -1.17 5.49 -13.67
C PHE A 220 -1.32 4.08 -13.15
N HIS A 221 -2.54 3.64 -13.02
CA HIS A 221 -2.86 2.27 -12.68
C HIS A 221 -3.77 1.67 -13.75
N THR A 222 -3.49 0.44 -14.15
CA THR A 222 -4.36 -0.34 -15.03
C THR A 222 -4.48 -1.75 -14.49
N SER A 223 -5.66 -2.33 -14.62
CA SER A 223 -5.86 -3.73 -14.30
C SER A 223 -6.87 -4.37 -15.24
N PHE A 224 -6.70 -5.68 -15.41
CA PHE A 224 -7.68 -6.55 -16.01
C PHE A 224 -8.03 -7.62 -15.00
N SER A 225 -9.33 -7.79 -14.71
CA SER A 225 -9.81 -8.76 -13.75
C SER A 225 -11.02 -9.52 -14.26
N ARG A 226 -11.07 -10.81 -13.92
CA ARG A 226 -12.29 -11.61 -13.98
C ARG A 226 -12.94 -11.58 -12.61
N GLU A 227 -14.19 -11.16 -12.58
CA GLU A 227 -15.00 -11.08 -11.37
C GLU A 227 -16.19 -12.03 -11.48
N VAL A 228 -16.48 -12.73 -10.41
CA VAL A 228 -17.71 -13.54 -10.26
C VAL A 228 -18.52 -12.91 -9.15
N LEU A 229 -19.68 -12.38 -9.52
CA LEU A 229 -20.66 -11.80 -8.60
C LEU A 229 -21.55 -12.92 -8.10
N PHE A 230 -21.71 -13.05 -6.78
CA PHE A 230 -22.58 -14.08 -6.21
C PHE A 230 -23.43 -13.53 -5.07
N SER A 231 -24.65 -14.07 -4.94
CA SER A 231 -25.55 -13.70 -3.84
C SER A 231 -25.14 -14.38 -2.53
N ALA A 232 -25.36 -13.70 -1.43
CA ALA A 232 -25.25 -14.32 -0.11
C ALA A 232 -26.37 -15.37 0.09
N ARG A 233 -25.98 -16.61 0.30
CA ARG A 233 -26.90 -17.76 0.40
C ARG A 233 -27.91 -17.70 1.55
N ASN A 234 -27.75 -16.84 2.54
CA ASN A 234 -28.52 -16.85 3.78
C ASN A 234 -28.87 -15.44 4.29
N ASN A 235 -29.45 -14.60 3.48
CA ASN A 235 -29.99 -13.33 3.99
C ASN A 235 -31.50 -13.25 3.71
N PRO A 236 -32.36 -13.78 4.62
CA PRO A 236 -33.81 -13.75 4.45
C PRO A 236 -34.39 -12.33 4.52
N ASP A 237 -33.66 -11.36 5.07
CA ASP A 237 -34.12 -9.98 5.26
C ASP A 237 -33.62 -8.99 4.21
N ASN A 238 -32.80 -9.41 3.27
CA ASN A 238 -32.34 -8.53 2.18
C ASN A 238 -33.17 -8.76 0.91
N SER A 239 -34.14 -7.90 0.71
CA SER A 239 -34.90 -7.75 -0.53
C SER A 239 -34.02 -7.22 -1.69
N ASP A 240 -32.75 -6.91 -1.43
CA ASP A 240 -31.82 -6.40 -2.40
C ASP A 240 -31.33 -7.56 -3.28
N VAL A 241 -31.87 -7.64 -4.46
CA VAL A 241 -31.48 -8.62 -5.49
C VAL A 241 -30.06 -8.31 -5.93
N ILE A 242 -29.09 -9.05 -5.38
CA ILE A 242 -27.73 -9.04 -5.87
C ILE A 242 -27.73 -9.82 -7.18
N GLU A 243 -27.46 -9.14 -8.27
CA GLU A 243 -27.32 -9.76 -9.57
C GLU A 243 -26.10 -10.66 -9.55
N THR A 244 -26.29 -11.91 -9.99
CA THR A 244 -25.20 -12.89 -10.12
C THR A 244 -24.73 -12.94 -11.56
N GLY A 245 -23.43 -13.10 -11.77
CA GLY A 245 -22.87 -13.18 -13.11
C GLY A 245 -21.36 -13.09 -13.11
N GLU A 246 -20.78 -13.24 -14.27
CA GLU A 246 -19.35 -13.08 -14.50
C GLU A 246 -19.05 -11.77 -15.21
N SER A 247 -17.97 -11.13 -14.86
CA SER A 247 -17.51 -9.88 -15.47
C SER A 247 -16.00 -9.95 -15.74
N ASN A 248 -15.62 -9.75 -16.98
CA ASN A 248 -14.23 -9.49 -17.36
C ASN A 248 -14.07 -7.98 -17.52
N THR A 249 -13.34 -7.36 -16.61
CA THR A 249 -13.33 -5.93 -16.42
C THR A 249 -11.95 -5.36 -16.66
N PHE A 250 -11.89 -4.29 -17.44
CA PHE A 250 -10.71 -3.47 -17.62
C PHE A 250 -10.87 -2.18 -16.82
N LEU A 251 -9.84 -1.82 -16.03
CA LEU A 251 -9.78 -0.59 -15.23
C LEU A 251 -8.59 0.24 -15.66
N LEU A 252 -8.83 1.52 -15.85
CA LEU A 252 -7.81 2.57 -15.95
C LEU A 252 -8.01 3.57 -14.82
N GLU A 253 -6.96 3.90 -14.12
CA GLU A 253 -6.97 4.93 -13.08
C GLU A 253 -5.76 5.85 -13.21
N HIS A 254 -6.00 7.13 -13.07
CA HIS A 254 -5.00 8.16 -13.03
C HIS A 254 -5.19 9.02 -11.78
N THR A 255 -4.17 9.06 -10.95
CA THR A 255 -4.13 9.93 -9.77
C THR A 255 -3.00 10.93 -9.90
N GLY A 256 -3.12 12.07 -9.25
CA GLY A 256 -2.03 13.01 -9.17
C GLY A 256 -2.25 14.09 -8.13
N ALA A 257 -1.17 14.80 -7.86
CA ALA A 257 -1.15 15.95 -6.98
C ALA A 257 -0.19 17.02 -7.52
N PHE A 258 -0.54 18.27 -7.32
CA PHE A 258 0.27 19.40 -7.70
C PHE A 258 0.17 20.52 -6.66
N SER A 259 1.30 20.99 -6.19
CA SER A 259 1.40 22.08 -5.21
C SER A 259 2.12 23.27 -5.82
N PRO A 260 1.39 24.20 -6.50
CA PRO A 260 2.01 25.36 -7.14
C PRO A 260 2.66 26.31 -6.12
N ILE A 261 2.18 26.31 -4.89
CA ILE A 261 2.73 27.04 -3.75
C ILE A 261 2.50 26.21 -2.48
N ASP A 262 3.32 26.40 -1.44
CA ASP A 262 3.26 25.66 -0.18
C ASP A 262 1.89 25.69 0.53
N SER A 263 1.12 26.76 0.29
CA SER A 263 -0.19 26.95 0.91
C SER A 263 -1.35 26.37 0.12
N TYR A 264 -1.13 25.88 -1.10
CA TYR A 264 -2.19 25.40 -1.98
C TYR A 264 -1.79 24.12 -2.71
N GLN A 265 -2.66 23.13 -2.67
CA GLN A 265 -2.48 21.85 -3.35
C GLN A 265 -3.76 21.47 -4.09
N ILE A 266 -3.60 20.97 -5.29
CA ILE A 266 -4.65 20.34 -6.09
C ILE A 266 -4.30 18.84 -6.14
N ASN A 267 -5.31 17.98 -5.99
CA ASN A 267 -5.20 16.56 -6.22
C ASN A 267 -6.36 16.06 -7.07
N TRP A 268 -6.15 14.98 -7.78
CA TRP A 268 -7.20 14.38 -8.60
C TRP A 268 -7.08 12.85 -8.58
N ASN A 269 -8.22 12.21 -8.79
CA ASN A 269 -8.34 10.80 -9.06
C ASN A 269 -9.41 10.61 -10.13
N ILE A 270 -9.05 10.02 -11.24
CA ILE A 270 -9.94 9.74 -12.37
C ILE A 270 -9.79 8.27 -12.70
N TRP A 271 -10.88 7.54 -12.73
CA TRP A 271 -10.86 6.15 -13.15
C TRP A 271 -12.03 5.82 -14.08
N ASN A 272 -11.80 4.81 -14.92
CA ASN A 272 -12.77 4.23 -15.82
C ASN A 272 -12.73 2.69 -15.70
N GLU A 273 -13.89 2.09 -15.59
CA GLU A 273 -14.08 0.64 -15.51
C GLU A 273 -15.02 0.20 -16.64
N GLN A 274 -14.61 -0.83 -17.37
CA GLN A 274 -15.35 -1.31 -18.54
C GLN A 274 -15.31 -2.84 -18.63
N PRO A 275 -16.39 -3.55 -18.25
CA PRO A 275 -16.63 -4.92 -18.67
C PRO A 275 -17.22 -4.94 -20.07
N SER A 276 -17.01 -6.02 -20.82
CA SER A 276 -17.52 -6.17 -22.18
C SER A 276 -18.01 -7.59 -22.46
N LEU A 277 -19.16 -7.69 -23.11
CA LEU A 277 -19.70 -8.98 -23.59
C LEU A 277 -18.76 -9.67 -24.58
N GLU A 278 -18.01 -8.90 -25.39
CA GLU A 278 -17.05 -9.43 -26.35
C GLU A 278 -15.92 -10.24 -25.74
N ILE A 279 -15.59 -9.96 -24.45
CA ILE A 279 -14.57 -10.67 -23.68
C ILE A 279 -15.18 -11.60 -22.63
N GLY A 280 -16.47 -12.02 -22.83
CA GLY A 280 -17.13 -13.02 -22.00
C GLY A 280 -17.68 -12.51 -20.67
N SER A 281 -18.07 -11.24 -20.60
CA SER A 281 -18.83 -10.70 -19.45
C SER A 281 -20.33 -10.91 -19.67
N ASP A 282 -21.08 -11.14 -18.57
CA ASP A 282 -22.55 -11.12 -18.58
C ASP A 282 -23.10 -9.68 -18.58
N PHE A 283 -22.25 -8.71 -18.27
CA PHE A 283 -22.59 -7.29 -18.16
C PHE A 283 -21.86 -6.45 -19.20
N SER A 284 -22.51 -5.39 -19.67
CA SER A 284 -21.92 -4.42 -20.59
C SER A 284 -22.25 -3.01 -20.13
N TYR A 285 -21.26 -2.33 -19.56
CA TYR A 285 -21.36 -0.94 -19.12
C TYR A 285 -20.02 -0.24 -19.22
N VAL A 286 -20.05 1.08 -19.18
CA VAL A 286 -18.88 1.90 -18.92
C VAL A 286 -19.20 2.78 -17.72
N ARG A 287 -18.39 2.68 -16.67
CA ARG A 287 -18.52 3.58 -15.53
C ARG A 287 -17.20 4.31 -15.27
N TRP A 288 -17.34 5.54 -14.87
CA TRP A 288 -16.20 6.38 -14.56
C TRP A 288 -16.48 7.29 -13.37
N GLN A 289 -15.42 7.73 -12.74
CA GLN A 289 -15.47 8.73 -11.69
C GLN A 289 -14.30 9.67 -11.84
N ALA A 290 -14.57 10.94 -11.64
CA ALA A 290 -13.57 11.98 -11.49
C ALA A 290 -13.74 12.64 -10.12
N LYS A 291 -12.66 12.69 -9.36
CA LYS A 291 -12.56 13.44 -8.11
C LYS A 291 -11.50 14.52 -8.29
N LEU A 292 -11.86 15.75 -7.94
CA LEU A 292 -10.94 16.87 -7.85
C LEU A 292 -10.94 17.37 -6.40
N GLY A 293 -9.77 17.38 -5.77
CA GLY A 293 -9.56 17.87 -4.42
C GLY A 293 -8.68 19.11 -4.40
N GLN A 294 -8.95 19.99 -3.47
CA GLN A 294 -8.17 21.21 -3.22
C GLN A 294 -7.89 21.34 -1.74
N ILE A 295 -6.66 21.68 -1.39
CA ILE A 295 -6.25 21.97 -0.01
C ILE A 295 -5.68 23.38 0.03
N LEU A 296 -6.29 24.24 0.84
CA LEU A 296 -5.84 25.60 1.08
C LEU A 296 -5.41 25.77 2.55
N ARG A 297 -4.13 25.99 2.78
CA ARG A 297 -3.58 26.26 4.11
C ARG A 297 -3.75 27.75 4.43
N VAL A 298 -4.48 28.04 5.52
CA VAL A 298 -4.85 29.43 5.91
C VAL A 298 -4.17 29.85 7.21
N GLY A 299 -2.99 29.34 7.48
CA GLY A 299 -2.20 29.66 8.67
C GLY A 299 -1.55 28.45 9.29
N HIS A 300 -1.04 28.60 10.52
CA HIS A 300 -0.32 27.52 11.19
C HIS A 300 -1.28 26.35 11.52
N ARG A 301 -1.11 25.24 10.82
CA ARG A 301 -1.89 23.99 11.00
C ARG A 301 -3.41 24.13 10.83
N LYS A 302 -3.86 25.10 10.05
CA LYS A 302 -5.27 25.28 9.68
C LYS A 302 -5.41 25.23 8.17
N TRP A 303 -6.39 24.49 7.66
CA TRP A 303 -6.64 24.42 6.23
C TRP A 303 -8.07 24.06 5.91
N PHE A 304 -8.48 24.45 4.72
CA PHE A 304 -9.68 23.98 4.07
C PHE A 304 -9.34 22.86 3.11
N GLU A 305 -10.18 21.83 3.08
CA GLU A 305 -10.18 20.79 2.06
C GLU A 305 -11.52 20.85 1.34
N PHE A 306 -11.48 20.92 0.03
CA PHE A 306 -12.67 20.91 -0.80
C PHE A 306 -12.54 19.81 -1.85
N ASP A 307 -13.50 18.90 -1.91
CA ASP A 307 -13.59 17.83 -2.90
C ASP A 307 -14.84 17.99 -3.75
N ILE A 308 -14.71 17.75 -5.06
CA ILE A 308 -15.83 17.53 -5.98
C ILE A 308 -15.67 16.15 -6.55
N ILE A 309 -16.76 15.37 -6.57
CA ILE A 309 -16.81 14.01 -7.11
C ILE A 309 -17.94 13.97 -8.13
N HIS A 310 -17.62 13.59 -9.36
CA HIS A 310 -18.59 13.31 -10.39
C HIS A 310 -18.39 11.90 -10.92
N ALA A 311 -19.47 11.15 -11.02
CA ALA A 311 -19.44 9.78 -11.49
C ALA A 311 -20.66 9.46 -12.35
N SER A 312 -20.47 8.61 -13.35
CA SER A 312 -21.54 8.23 -14.27
C SER A 312 -21.34 6.82 -14.80
N THR A 313 -22.44 6.13 -15.04
CA THR A 313 -22.50 4.82 -15.67
C THR A 313 -23.37 4.89 -16.92
N SER A 314 -22.87 4.36 -18.03
CA SER A 314 -23.61 4.10 -19.25
C SER A 314 -23.71 2.57 -19.48
N GLY A 315 -24.77 2.10 -20.10
CA GLY A 315 -25.06 0.67 -20.23
C GLY A 315 -25.79 0.10 -18.99
N GLU A 316 -25.80 -1.21 -18.84
CA GLU A 316 -26.52 -1.91 -17.76
C GLU A 316 -25.50 -2.46 -16.77
N SER A 317 -25.35 -1.74 -15.65
CA SER A 317 -24.48 -2.16 -14.56
C SER A 317 -25.28 -2.92 -13.51
N PRO A 318 -24.71 -4.00 -12.94
CA PRO A 318 -25.34 -4.69 -11.81
C PRO A 318 -25.42 -3.78 -10.59
N LEU A 319 -26.37 -4.03 -9.69
CA LEU A 319 -26.65 -3.21 -8.52
C LEU A 319 -25.40 -2.98 -7.65
N GLN A 320 -24.54 -4.00 -7.52
CA GLN A 320 -23.29 -3.94 -6.77
C GLN A 320 -22.26 -2.95 -7.33
N LYS A 321 -22.41 -2.58 -8.59
CA LYS A 321 -21.51 -1.66 -9.30
C LYS A 321 -22.07 -0.24 -9.40
N LYS A 322 -23.28 0.02 -8.92
CA LYS A 322 -23.84 1.37 -8.86
C LYS A 322 -23.10 2.24 -7.87
N PHE A 323 -23.08 3.54 -8.13
CA PHE A 323 -22.50 4.51 -7.20
C PHE A 323 -23.38 4.67 -5.96
N GLN A 324 -22.76 4.80 -4.81
CA GLN A 324 -23.45 4.98 -3.53
C GLN A 324 -23.19 6.38 -2.99
N LEU A 325 -24.26 7.14 -2.78
CA LEU A 325 -24.16 8.49 -2.22
C LEU A 325 -23.89 8.46 -0.72
N GLY A 326 -24.60 7.61 0.02
CA GLY A 326 -24.43 7.44 1.46
C GLY A 326 -23.16 6.62 1.78
N SER A 327 -22.11 7.28 2.20
CA SER A 327 -20.89 6.62 2.65
C SER A 327 -19.97 7.60 3.40
N PRO A 328 -19.09 7.13 4.29
CA PRO A 328 -18.06 7.98 4.91
C PRO A 328 -17.14 8.68 3.90
N ALA A 329 -17.01 8.13 2.69
CA ALA A 329 -16.17 8.68 1.64
C ALA A 329 -16.85 9.80 0.83
N ILE A 330 -18.20 9.84 0.79
CA ILE A 330 -18.99 10.79 -0.04
C ILE A 330 -19.90 11.65 0.83
N LEU A 331 -20.97 11.08 1.40
CA LEU A 331 -21.88 11.77 2.30
C LEU A 331 -21.89 11.07 3.68
N ARG A 332 -21.25 11.68 4.65
CA ARG A 332 -21.03 11.09 5.98
C ARG A 332 -22.29 10.91 6.83
N GLY A 333 -23.28 11.75 6.61
CA GLY A 333 -24.55 11.72 7.37
C GLY A 333 -25.51 10.60 6.98
N TYR A 334 -25.21 9.82 5.96
CA TYR A 334 -26.11 8.83 5.40
C TYR A 334 -25.46 7.44 5.36
N PRO A 335 -26.20 6.38 5.72
CA PRO A 335 -25.67 5.03 5.67
C PRO A 335 -25.54 4.53 4.23
N GLN A 336 -24.73 3.49 4.06
CA GLN A 336 -24.66 2.74 2.79
C GLN A 336 -25.92 1.91 2.63
N GLN A 337 -26.81 2.34 1.76
CA GLN A 337 -28.07 1.65 1.47
C GLN A 337 -28.35 1.69 -0.03
N THR A 338 -29.13 0.74 -0.51
CA THR A 338 -29.44 0.59 -1.93
C THR A 338 -30.35 1.68 -2.49
N ASP A 339 -31.20 2.29 -1.65
CA ASP A 339 -32.02 3.45 -2.02
C ASP A 339 -31.20 4.74 -2.28
N LEU A 340 -29.93 4.73 -1.88
CA LEU A 340 -28.94 5.78 -2.14
C LEU A 340 -27.88 5.34 -3.16
N SER A 341 -28.21 4.36 -4.02
CA SER A 341 -27.33 3.83 -5.06
C SER A 341 -27.95 4.03 -6.44
N ASP A 342 -27.20 4.58 -7.39
CA ASP A 342 -27.68 4.79 -8.76
C ASP A 342 -26.54 4.96 -9.78
N ASP A 343 -26.91 5.25 -11.03
CA ASP A 343 -25.99 5.31 -12.18
C ASP A 343 -25.13 6.59 -12.20
N ASN A 344 -25.67 7.69 -11.69
CA ASN A 344 -25.00 9.00 -11.74
C ASN A 344 -24.90 9.61 -10.34
N LEU A 345 -23.79 10.24 -10.05
CA LEU A 345 -23.50 10.88 -8.78
C LEU A 345 -22.74 12.19 -8.99
N LEU A 346 -23.17 13.24 -8.29
CA LEU A 346 -22.40 14.46 -8.11
C LEU A 346 -22.40 14.82 -6.64
N ALA A 347 -21.21 14.96 -6.06
CA ALA A 347 -21.07 15.31 -4.65
C ALA A 347 -19.98 16.36 -4.44
N SER A 348 -20.11 17.14 -3.38
CA SER A 348 -19.05 18.02 -2.91
C SER A 348 -18.91 17.92 -1.40
N ARG A 349 -17.69 18.11 -0.93
CA ARG A 349 -17.31 18.02 0.48
C ARG A 349 -16.45 19.21 0.84
N LEU A 350 -16.76 19.85 1.93
CA LEU A 350 -15.96 20.95 2.48
C LEU A 350 -15.59 20.60 3.92
N ASN A 351 -14.30 20.60 4.21
CA ASN A 351 -13.79 20.43 5.57
C ASN A 351 -12.98 21.66 5.96
N PHE A 352 -13.11 22.08 7.19
CA PHE A 352 -12.18 22.99 7.83
C PHE A 352 -11.50 22.26 8.97
N LYS A 353 -10.19 22.13 8.91
CA LYS A 353 -9.36 21.45 9.91
C LYS A 353 -8.53 22.46 10.69
N PHE A 354 -8.45 22.26 12.00
CA PHE A 354 -7.74 23.14 12.91
C PHE A 354 -7.12 22.35 14.08
N PRO A 355 -6.01 22.84 14.64
CA PRO A 355 -5.36 22.17 15.76
C PRO A 355 -6.17 22.32 17.06
N LEU A 356 -6.40 21.24 17.78
CA LEU A 356 -6.97 21.23 19.12
C LEU A 356 -5.88 21.16 20.18
N ILE A 357 -4.91 20.29 19.99
CA ILE A 357 -3.77 20.13 20.91
C ILE A 357 -2.50 20.11 20.07
N THR A 358 -1.57 21.01 20.43
CA THR A 358 -0.31 21.17 19.70
C THR A 358 0.93 20.76 20.52
N LYS A 359 0.75 20.43 21.78
CA LYS A 359 1.87 20.05 22.67
C LYS A 359 2.03 18.52 22.71
N PRO A 360 3.27 18.02 22.70
CA PRO A 360 3.49 16.59 22.87
C PRO A 360 3.00 16.15 24.25
N LEU A 361 2.17 15.11 24.27
CA LEU A 361 1.73 14.46 25.50
C LEU A 361 2.68 13.29 25.79
N TRP A 362 3.56 13.46 26.76
CA TRP A 362 4.45 12.46 27.38
C TRP A 362 5.60 11.84 26.54
N GLY A 363 6.77 11.88 27.11
CA GLY A 363 8.15 11.61 26.73
C GLY A 363 8.55 10.34 25.95
N MET A 364 7.70 9.40 25.63
CA MET A 364 8.01 8.25 24.77
C MET A 364 7.10 8.14 23.54
N MET A 365 5.99 8.86 23.51
CA MET A 365 5.12 8.96 22.35
C MET A 365 5.29 10.34 21.76
N SER A 366 6.09 10.46 20.73
CA SER A 366 6.31 11.72 20.05
C SER A 366 5.03 12.17 19.35
N ALA A 367 4.51 13.30 19.82
CA ALA A 367 3.53 14.13 19.16
C ALA A 367 2.17 13.49 18.81
N PHE A 368 1.25 13.44 19.77
CA PHE A 368 -0.18 13.41 19.43
C PHE A 368 -0.54 14.72 18.72
N LYS A 369 -0.80 14.64 17.41
CA LYS A 369 -1.45 15.73 16.69
C LYS A 369 -2.94 15.50 16.80
N ILE A 370 -3.62 16.27 17.64
CA ILE A 370 -5.09 16.23 17.73
C ILE A 370 -5.63 17.42 16.94
N GLN A 371 -6.47 17.12 15.95
CA GLN A 371 -7.09 18.09 15.08
C GLN A 371 -8.60 18.01 15.20
N GLY A 372 -9.25 19.16 15.22
CA GLY A 372 -10.67 19.27 15.06
C GLY A 372 -11.01 19.42 13.58
N THR A 373 -12.14 18.89 13.18
CA THR A 373 -12.73 19.09 11.85
C THR A 373 -14.18 19.54 12.00
N VAL A 374 -14.59 20.54 11.25
CA VAL A 374 -15.99 20.83 10.94
C VAL A 374 -16.18 20.65 9.46
N PHE A 375 -17.34 20.15 9.06
CA PHE A 375 -17.56 19.81 7.68
C PHE A 375 -19.00 19.99 7.23
N TYR A 376 -19.13 20.14 5.91
CA TYR A 376 -20.40 20.14 5.21
C TYR A 376 -20.23 19.33 3.92
N ASP A 377 -21.13 18.37 3.70
CA ASP A 377 -21.15 17.54 2.50
C ASP A 377 -22.53 17.68 1.84
N GLN A 378 -22.55 17.70 0.53
CA GLN A 378 -23.78 17.65 -0.26
C GLN A 378 -23.60 16.76 -1.49
N GLY A 379 -24.70 16.21 -1.97
CA GLY A 379 -24.65 15.39 -3.17
C GLY A 379 -26.01 15.10 -3.77
N LYS A 380 -25.98 14.72 -5.03
CA LYS A 380 -27.12 14.23 -5.80
C LYS A 380 -26.81 12.88 -6.40
N ILE A 381 -27.83 12.04 -6.46
CA ILE A 381 -27.78 10.74 -7.10
C ILE A 381 -29.03 10.56 -7.98
N TRP A 382 -28.87 9.98 -9.16
CA TRP A 382 -29.98 9.81 -10.10
C TRP A 382 -29.70 8.70 -11.09
N SER A 383 -30.78 8.04 -11.56
CA SER A 383 -30.71 7.06 -12.63
C SER A 383 -30.53 7.74 -13.99
N LYS A 384 -30.02 7.00 -14.96
CA LYS A 384 -29.86 7.47 -16.35
C LYS A 384 -31.16 8.00 -16.99
N ASN A 385 -32.33 7.58 -16.51
CA ASN A 385 -33.64 7.96 -17.00
C ASN A 385 -34.23 9.18 -16.30
N ILE A 386 -33.58 9.73 -15.30
CA ILE A 386 -34.01 10.89 -14.51
C ILE A 386 -33.10 12.07 -14.80
N SER A 387 -33.69 13.25 -15.06
CA SER A 387 -32.89 14.46 -15.24
C SER A 387 -32.21 14.88 -13.92
N TYR A 388 -31.04 15.52 -14.00
CA TYR A 388 -30.31 16.08 -12.85
C TYR A 388 -31.16 16.99 -11.95
N GLU A 389 -32.12 17.71 -12.52
CA GLU A 389 -33.00 18.61 -11.76
C GLU A 389 -33.94 17.85 -10.81
N LYS A 390 -34.32 16.64 -11.18
CA LYS A 390 -35.18 15.75 -10.39
C LYS A 390 -34.39 14.76 -9.51
N ALA A 391 -33.07 14.86 -9.52
CA ALA A 391 -32.20 14.00 -8.73
C ALA A 391 -32.44 14.19 -7.23
N LYS A 392 -32.38 13.08 -6.47
CA LYS A 392 -32.42 13.11 -5.00
C LYS A 392 -31.21 13.90 -4.49
N HIS A 393 -31.47 15.01 -3.78
CA HIS A 393 -30.43 15.89 -3.22
C HIS A 393 -30.36 15.71 -1.71
N LEU A 394 -29.18 15.43 -1.20
CA LEU A 394 -28.94 15.20 0.22
C LEU A 394 -27.81 16.09 0.73
N GLU A 395 -27.92 16.50 1.97
CA GLU A 395 -26.98 17.38 2.65
C GLU A 395 -26.74 16.92 4.07
N ASN A 396 -25.52 17.06 4.54
CA ASN A 396 -25.17 16.86 5.95
C ASN A 396 -24.10 17.83 6.41
N ALA A 397 -24.10 18.13 7.70
CA ALA A 397 -23.03 18.84 8.37
C ALA A 397 -22.58 18.04 9.60
N GLY A 398 -21.38 18.33 10.05
CA GLY A 398 -20.88 17.61 11.22
C GLY A 398 -19.56 18.13 11.73
N MET A 399 -19.06 17.41 12.73
CA MET A 399 -17.78 17.70 13.35
C MET A 399 -17.06 16.41 13.72
N GLY A 400 -15.76 16.50 13.90
CA GLY A 400 -14.96 15.36 14.30
C GLY A 400 -13.64 15.73 14.92
N ILE A 401 -13.00 14.70 15.41
CA ILE A 401 -11.64 14.76 15.94
C ILE A 401 -10.81 13.70 15.22
N GLU A 402 -9.69 14.14 14.73
CA GLU A 402 -8.67 13.28 14.13
C GLU A 402 -7.41 13.37 14.98
N TRP A 403 -6.84 12.25 15.35
CA TRP A 403 -5.56 12.20 16.02
C TRP A 403 -4.64 11.17 15.36
N THR A 404 -3.40 11.57 15.20
CA THR A 404 -2.36 10.69 14.67
C THR A 404 -1.47 10.27 15.82
N LEU A 405 -1.44 8.98 16.10
CA LEU A 405 -0.46 8.38 16.99
C LEU A 405 0.84 8.25 16.19
N ASP A 406 1.84 9.04 16.56
CA ASP A 406 3.20 8.92 16.04
C ASP A 406 4.06 8.25 17.10
N THR A 407 4.35 6.98 16.96
CA THR A 407 5.18 6.22 17.89
C THR A 407 6.63 6.28 17.43
N ALA A 408 7.38 7.26 17.93
CA ALA A 408 8.81 7.43 17.71
C ALA A 408 9.25 7.35 16.23
N SER A 409 8.47 7.93 15.33
CA SER A 409 8.64 7.85 13.87
C SER A 409 8.48 6.43 13.28
N LEU A 410 8.00 5.47 14.07
CA LEU A 410 7.82 4.08 13.65
C LEU A 410 6.46 3.84 13.00
N PHE A 411 5.42 4.49 13.49
CA PHE A 411 4.05 4.31 12.99
C PHE A 411 3.27 5.60 13.08
N GLN A 412 2.52 5.88 12.04
CA GLN A 412 1.45 6.86 12.10
C GLN A 412 0.12 6.12 12.01
N VAL A 413 -0.64 6.15 13.09
CA VAL A 413 -2.00 5.61 13.12
C VAL A 413 -2.97 6.77 13.15
N PRO A 414 -3.54 7.17 12.03
CA PRO A 414 -4.62 8.13 12.03
C PRO A 414 -5.88 7.47 12.58
N LEU A 415 -6.40 8.00 13.66
CA LEU A 415 -7.68 7.64 14.23
C LEU A 415 -8.61 8.83 14.07
N LYS A 416 -9.84 8.59 13.60
CA LYS A 416 -10.82 9.62 13.33
C LYS A 416 -12.18 9.23 13.89
N ILE A 417 -12.80 10.13 14.63
CA ILE A 417 -14.18 10.02 15.08
C ILE A 417 -14.92 11.24 14.58
N GLU A 418 -16.01 11.01 13.87
CA GLU A 418 -16.90 12.08 13.38
C GLU A 418 -18.34 11.81 13.77
N VAL A 419 -19.10 12.86 13.91
CA VAL A 419 -20.57 12.83 14.00
C VAL A 419 -21.12 13.71 12.89
N ALA A 420 -22.00 13.12 12.08
CA ALA A 420 -22.63 13.78 10.94
C ALA A 420 -24.14 13.82 11.11
N PHE A 421 -24.74 14.95 10.86
CA PHE A 421 -26.18 15.22 10.99
C PHE A 421 -26.77 15.41 9.58
N PRO A 422 -27.69 14.52 9.14
CA PRO A 422 -28.50 14.75 7.95
C PRO A 422 -29.32 16.04 8.10
N LEU A 423 -29.44 16.84 7.05
CA LEU A 423 -30.07 18.17 7.10
C LEU A 423 -31.43 18.21 6.40
N ASN A 424 -31.59 17.52 5.28
CA ASN A 424 -32.72 17.75 4.38
C ASN A 424 -33.52 16.47 4.02
N ASP A 425 -33.25 15.33 4.63
CA ASP A 425 -34.02 14.10 4.40
C ASP A 425 -34.84 13.72 5.65
N PRO A 426 -36.17 13.67 5.57
CA PRO A 426 -37.02 13.32 6.73
C PRO A 426 -36.88 11.87 7.17
N ASP A 427 -36.42 10.98 6.30
CA ASP A 427 -36.26 9.54 6.61
C ASP A 427 -34.97 9.27 7.39
N TYR A 428 -33.98 10.18 7.30
CA TYR A 428 -32.67 10.09 7.95
C TYR A 428 -32.48 11.21 8.98
N LYS A 429 -33.14 11.11 10.14
CA LYS A 429 -33.06 12.12 11.22
C LYS A 429 -31.98 11.86 12.25
N LYS A 430 -31.44 10.62 12.30
CA LYS A 430 -30.48 10.24 13.34
C LYS A 430 -29.06 10.58 12.93
N PRO A 431 -28.26 11.15 13.84
CA PRO A 431 -26.86 11.38 13.55
C PRO A 431 -26.14 10.06 13.27
N GLN A 432 -25.20 10.10 12.35
CA GLN A 432 -24.30 8.99 12.05
C GLN A 432 -22.97 9.19 12.79
N PHE A 433 -22.53 8.16 13.48
CA PHE A 433 -21.22 8.11 14.11
C PHE A 433 -20.26 7.34 13.21
N ILE A 434 -19.16 7.97 12.86
CA ILE A 434 -18.15 7.41 11.96
C ILE A 434 -16.87 7.23 12.74
N PHE A 435 -16.40 6.00 12.80
CA PHE A 435 -15.09 5.66 13.33
C PHE A 435 -14.22 5.12 12.19
N LEU A 436 -13.12 5.79 11.95
CA LEU A 436 -12.13 5.37 10.96
C LEU A 436 -10.79 5.22 11.67
N GLY A 437 -10.22 4.04 11.59
CA GLY A 437 -8.86 3.77 11.99
C GLY A 437 -8.15 3.07 10.84
N VAL A 438 -7.13 3.70 10.27
CA VAL A 438 -6.30 3.11 9.22
C VAL A 438 -4.89 2.97 9.75
N LEU A 439 -4.40 1.75 9.81
CA LEU A 439 -3.01 1.49 10.13
C LEU A 439 -2.20 1.66 8.84
N THR A 440 -1.59 2.83 8.66
CA THR A 440 -0.65 3.06 7.57
C THR A 440 0.76 2.87 8.09
N GLY A 441 1.49 1.88 7.57
CA GLY A 441 2.94 1.82 7.69
C GLY A 441 3.53 2.68 6.56
N SER A 442 4.41 3.59 6.89
CA SER A 442 5.25 4.32 5.94
C SER A 442 6.33 3.41 5.39
#